data_835c3ae2b48aa5cb346d799c62a071c3
#
_entry.id   835c3ae2b48aa5cb346d799c62a071c3
#
_cell.length_a   1.000
_cell.length_b   1.000
_cell.length_c   1.000
_cell.angle_alpha   90.00
_cell.angle_beta   90.00
_cell.angle_gamma   90.00
#
_symmetry.space_group_name_H-M   'P 1'
#
loop_
_entity.id
_entity.type
_entity.pdbx_description
1 polymer ?
#
loop_
_entity_poly.entity_id
_entity_poly.type
_entity_poly.pdbx_seq_one_letter_code
_entity_poly.pdbx_strand_id
1 'polypeptide(L)'
;MTHLLVALLVLLVGALPGSAFAQTALTILHTSEHHGTLQAIDHGPFKNLGGVTRRATLIEQVRKEAQHVLLVDSGDLLVGTAMSSVFRGVADIAAMNLMGYDAVAVGNHDFDFGTEHLKSLQKEAQFPFLCTNVRPKKPDVCKRYSVKSLGPLRIGLIGLIGKGNYPDTFNRASVREVDFQDPIEAAQSVAAELREHVDLLIAITHQDTEEDLVLARSVPALDVIIGGHTQGFDGLVSPGKTMPLEGRIELVGVGPIFVKTHRQGRTLGRLDLLYHEKTVMVAEARNLPVTPDVPANPAVAALVQEHVRRLDEQTAQVLGQAAVDLEGESGQVRTRETNLGNLLADLARRRAGTDIALVNAGVIRSSIPAGPVTLKRILEVLPFDSSLTTFTITGAHLQEALENSVSRLPQASGRFLQVSGLSYVFNPMAPVGSRVKAIRINGDPLNPTRRYSVAVDQFLAEGGDGYAMFLQTSDKRDHQIPFRDLLIAALKTGPLEATEEARIRSVGPER
;
A
#
# COMPACT_ATOMS: atom_id res chain seq x y z
N MET A 1 42.49 -85.58 14.37
CA MET A 1 43.08 -84.24 14.33
C MET A 1 42.71 -83.63 12.98
N THR A 2 41.64 -82.93 12.92
CA THR A 2 41.03 -82.44 11.71
C THR A 2 40.96 -80.88 11.82
N HIS A 3 41.72 -80.20 10.95
CA HIS A 3 41.76 -78.80 10.85
C HIS A 3 40.60 -78.32 9.95
N LEU A 4 39.68 -77.56 10.51
CA LEU A 4 38.60 -76.88 9.79
C LEU A 4 39.10 -75.50 9.31
N LEU A 5 39.21 -75.33 7.99
CA LEU A 5 39.45 -74.05 7.35
C LEU A 5 38.09 -73.31 7.22
N VAL A 6 37.93 -72.16 7.90
CA VAL A 6 36.80 -71.26 7.70
C VAL A 6 37.21 -70.21 6.65
N ALA A 7 36.62 -70.32 5.47
CA ALA A 7 36.76 -69.30 4.44
C ALA A 7 35.90 -68.09 4.75
N LEU A 8 36.49 -66.92 4.98
CA LEU A 8 35.83 -65.64 5.19
C LEU A 8 35.44 -65.06 3.82
N LEU A 9 34.14 -65.10 3.50
CA LEU A 9 33.59 -64.49 2.30
C LEU A 9 33.36 -62.99 2.60
N VAL A 10 34.29 -62.14 2.12
CA VAL A 10 34.10 -60.67 2.18
C VAL A 10 33.15 -60.27 1.05
N LEU A 11 31.90 -60.02 1.38
CA LEU A 11 30.93 -59.35 0.49
C LEU A 11 31.34 -57.89 0.35
N LEU A 12 31.95 -57.53 -0.79
CA LEU A 12 32.05 -56.13 -1.24
C LEU A 12 30.66 -55.67 -1.64
N VAL A 13 29.94 -55.02 -0.72
CA VAL A 13 28.78 -54.19 -1.07
C VAL A 13 29.31 -52.93 -1.75
N GLY A 14 29.31 -52.95 -3.08
CA GLY A 14 29.57 -51.75 -3.86
C GLY A 14 28.58 -50.64 -3.47
N ALA A 15 29.07 -49.66 -2.77
CA ALA A 15 28.34 -48.42 -2.59
C ALA A 15 28.17 -47.76 -3.98
N LEU A 16 27.01 -47.96 -4.59
CA LEU A 16 26.58 -47.07 -5.69
C LEU A 16 26.58 -45.65 -5.13
N PRO A 17 27.23 -44.69 -5.80
CA PRO A 17 27.06 -43.31 -5.42
C PRO A 17 25.60 -42.98 -5.67
N GLY A 18 24.79 -43.01 -4.62
CA GLY A 18 23.49 -42.35 -4.65
C GLY A 18 23.76 -40.90 -5.00
N SER A 19 23.39 -40.50 -6.21
CA SER A 19 23.30 -39.09 -6.55
C SER A 19 22.37 -38.48 -5.50
N ALA A 20 22.97 -37.91 -4.46
CA ALA A 20 22.24 -37.03 -3.55
C ALA A 20 21.75 -35.89 -4.46
N PHE A 21 20.48 -35.99 -4.90
CA PHE A 21 19.82 -34.91 -5.65
C PHE A 21 19.89 -33.70 -4.76
N ALA A 22 20.75 -32.76 -5.14
CA ALA A 22 21.06 -31.60 -4.34
C ALA A 22 19.79 -30.71 -4.26
N GLN A 23 19.27 -30.54 -3.05
CA GLN A 23 18.25 -29.55 -2.79
C GLN A 23 18.82 -28.14 -3.05
N THR A 24 18.09 -27.30 -3.77
CA THR A 24 18.51 -25.93 -4.02
C THR A 24 17.83 -25.02 -3.02
N ALA A 25 18.61 -24.34 -2.20
CA ALA A 25 18.10 -23.32 -1.29
C ALA A 25 17.86 -22.01 -2.03
N LEU A 26 16.72 -21.40 -1.79
CA LEU A 26 16.33 -20.08 -2.29
C LEU A 26 15.82 -19.22 -1.12
N THR A 27 16.40 -18.04 -0.97
CA THR A 27 15.88 -17.04 -0.04
C THR A 27 15.17 -15.95 -0.82
N ILE A 28 13.91 -15.67 -0.48
CA ILE A 28 13.16 -14.56 -1.03
C ILE A 28 13.08 -13.47 0.04
N LEU A 29 13.60 -12.28 -0.29
CA LEU A 29 13.42 -11.06 0.47
C LEU A 29 12.32 -10.24 -0.19
N HIS A 30 11.41 -9.70 0.63
CA HIS A 30 10.32 -8.93 0.08
C HIS A 30 9.95 -7.72 0.92
N THR A 31 9.50 -6.68 0.22
CA THR A 31 8.98 -5.43 0.79
C THR A 31 7.64 -5.09 0.13
N SER A 32 6.94 -4.10 0.69
CA SER A 32 5.60 -3.70 0.25
C SER A 32 5.30 -2.30 0.74
N GLU A 33 4.41 -1.57 0.03
CA GLU A 33 3.83 -0.32 0.51
C GLU A 33 4.90 0.70 0.91
N HIS A 34 5.87 0.92 0.03
CA HIS A 34 7.00 1.79 0.33
C HIS A 34 6.57 3.25 0.54
N HIS A 35 5.63 3.75 -0.28
CA HIS A 35 5.02 5.07 -0.16
C HIS A 35 6.03 6.21 -0.02
N GLY A 36 7.11 6.19 -0.80
CA GLY A 36 8.16 7.21 -0.76
C GLY A 36 8.92 7.30 0.57
N THR A 37 8.91 6.24 1.38
CA THR A 37 9.48 6.24 2.73
C THR A 37 10.97 5.86 2.68
N LEU A 38 11.83 6.81 2.32
CA LEU A 38 13.28 6.61 2.31
C LEU A 38 13.90 6.67 3.72
N GLN A 39 13.35 7.51 4.59
CA GLN A 39 13.82 7.70 5.97
C GLN A 39 13.04 6.81 6.94
N ALA A 40 13.62 6.58 8.11
CA ALA A 40 12.92 5.94 9.20
C ALA A 40 11.76 6.81 9.70
N ILE A 41 10.71 6.18 10.19
CA ILE A 41 9.48 6.85 10.63
C ILE A 41 9.08 6.46 12.04
N ASP A 42 8.29 7.33 12.65
CA ASP A 42 7.55 7.04 13.88
C ASP A 42 6.17 6.51 13.53
N HIS A 43 5.73 5.45 14.19
CA HIS A 43 4.39 4.92 14.04
C HIS A 43 3.84 4.36 15.35
N GLY A 44 2.82 4.99 15.90
CA GLY A 44 2.24 4.60 17.19
C GLY A 44 3.32 4.49 18.29
N PRO A 45 3.40 3.34 18.98
CA PRO A 45 4.41 3.10 20.01
C PRO A 45 5.83 2.88 19.43
N PHE A 46 5.93 2.58 18.14
CA PHE A 46 7.19 2.28 17.48
C PHE A 46 7.84 3.56 16.98
N LYS A 47 9.08 3.78 17.39
CA LYS A 47 9.86 4.97 17.07
C LYS A 47 11.05 4.62 16.18
N ASN A 48 11.32 5.48 15.19
CA ASN A 48 12.51 5.39 14.34
C ASN A 48 12.68 4.03 13.65
N LEU A 49 11.55 3.43 13.16
CA LEU A 49 11.56 2.16 12.41
C LEU A 49 11.69 2.39 10.91
N GLY A 50 12.25 1.39 10.22
CA GLY A 50 12.40 1.42 8.77
C GLY A 50 13.60 2.24 8.32
N GLY A 51 13.48 2.81 7.11
CA GLY A 51 14.54 3.52 6.40
C GLY A 51 15.35 2.61 5.47
N VAL A 52 15.48 3.05 4.21
CA VAL A 52 16.16 2.25 3.16
C VAL A 52 17.63 2.02 3.45
N THR A 53 18.27 2.91 4.22
CA THR A 53 19.70 2.80 4.58
C THR A 53 19.99 1.58 5.46
N ARG A 54 19.13 1.31 6.43
CA ARG A 54 19.19 0.12 7.30
C ARG A 54 18.73 -1.13 6.57
N ARG A 55 17.64 -1.01 5.81
CA ARG A 55 17.13 -2.11 4.98
C ARG A 55 18.20 -2.65 4.03
N ALA A 56 18.97 -1.75 3.39
CA ALA A 56 20.10 -2.13 2.53
C ALA A 56 21.14 -2.99 3.28
N THR A 57 21.46 -2.65 4.53
CA THR A 57 22.37 -3.44 5.36
C THR A 57 21.84 -4.84 5.63
N LEU A 58 20.55 -4.97 5.99
CA LEU A 58 19.92 -6.28 6.20
C LEU A 58 19.92 -7.12 4.92
N ILE A 59 19.63 -6.51 3.76
CA ILE A 59 19.69 -7.18 2.46
C ILE A 59 21.11 -7.70 2.18
N GLU A 60 22.14 -6.89 2.41
CA GLU A 60 23.53 -7.29 2.25
C GLU A 60 23.94 -8.42 3.21
N GLN A 61 23.46 -8.38 4.45
CA GLN A 61 23.72 -9.46 5.42
C GLN A 61 23.14 -10.77 4.94
N VAL A 62 21.87 -10.79 4.52
CA VAL A 62 21.23 -11.99 3.99
C VAL A 62 21.93 -12.50 2.72
N ARG A 63 22.39 -11.62 1.83
CA ARG A 63 23.14 -12.01 0.63
C ARG A 63 24.50 -12.63 0.92
N LYS A 64 25.08 -12.34 2.09
CA LYS A 64 26.32 -13.01 2.55
C LYS A 64 26.05 -14.38 3.15
N GLU A 65 24.84 -14.60 3.70
CA GLU A 65 24.44 -15.85 4.35
C GLU A 65 23.86 -16.86 3.36
N ALA A 66 23.09 -16.38 2.37
CA ALA A 66 22.33 -17.20 1.44
C ALA A 66 22.94 -17.17 0.02
N GLN A 67 22.98 -18.34 -0.62
CA GLN A 67 23.60 -18.50 -1.95
C GLN A 67 22.75 -17.89 -3.06
N HIS A 68 21.43 -18.04 -2.99
CA HIS A 68 20.48 -17.57 -3.99
C HIS A 68 19.43 -16.69 -3.29
N VAL A 69 19.48 -15.39 -3.58
CA VAL A 69 18.59 -14.40 -2.97
C VAL A 69 17.82 -13.68 -4.07
N LEU A 70 16.50 -13.75 -4.01
CA LEU A 70 15.56 -12.97 -4.82
C LEU A 70 15.02 -11.83 -3.97
N LEU A 71 15.09 -10.58 -4.44
CA LEU A 71 14.56 -9.40 -3.73
C LEU A 71 13.47 -8.74 -4.56
N VAL A 72 12.24 -8.69 -4.01
CA VAL A 72 11.06 -8.16 -4.72
C VAL A 72 10.25 -7.18 -3.86
N ASP A 73 9.41 -6.38 -4.51
CA ASP A 73 8.47 -5.47 -3.83
C ASP A 73 7.05 -5.62 -4.40
N SER A 74 6.07 -5.56 -3.51
CA SER A 74 4.65 -5.77 -3.83
C SER A 74 3.89 -4.50 -4.20
N GLY A 75 4.59 -3.42 -4.58
CA GLY A 75 3.99 -2.21 -5.13
C GLY A 75 3.64 -1.14 -4.10
N ASP A 76 3.01 -0.07 -4.61
CA ASP A 76 2.82 1.20 -3.93
C ASP A 76 4.15 1.82 -3.48
N LEU A 77 5.03 2.03 -4.46
CA LEU A 77 6.30 2.72 -4.24
C LEU A 77 6.08 4.21 -4.00
N LEU A 78 5.10 4.78 -4.70
CA LEU A 78 4.89 6.22 -4.81
C LEU A 78 3.87 6.72 -3.78
N VAL A 79 3.90 8.03 -3.58
CA VAL A 79 2.94 8.83 -2.81
C VAL A 79 2.82 8.44 -1.33
N GLY A 80 2.98 9.43 -0.44
CA GLY A 80 2.86 9.25 1.01
C GLY A 80 3.81 10.12 1.82
N THR A 81 4.85 10.68 1.18
CA THR A 81 5.80 11.58 1.83
C THR A 81 6.06 12.83 0.99
N ALA A 82 6.61 13.88 1.61
CA ALA A 82 7.09 15.05 0.87
C ALA A 82 8.18 14.68 -0.15
N MET A 83 9.02 13.70 0.16
CA MET A 83 10.05 13.16 -0.74
C MET A 83 9.42 12.64 -2.03
N SER A 84 8.39 11.80 -1.91
CA SER A 84 7.68 11.28 -3.07
C SER A 84 6.92 12.37 -3.84
N SER A 85 6.32 13.34 -3.16
CA SER A 85 5.60 14.44 -3.83
C SER A 85 6.53 15.34 -4.64
N VAL A 86 7.76 15.60 -4.15
CA VAL A 86 8.74 16.46 -4.83
C VAL A 86 9.50 15.72 -5.92
N PHE A 87 10.02 14.53 -5.61
CA PHE A 87 10.87 13.76 -6.53
C PHE A 87 10.12 12.69 -7.33
N ARG A 88 8.83 12.48 -7.04
CA ARG A 88 7.93 11.59 -7.78
C ARG A 88 8.53 10.20 -8.04
N GLY A 89 9.16 9.61 -7.01
CA GLY A 89 9.72 8.25 -7.06
C GLY A 89 11.15 8.14 -7.60
N VAL A 90 11.75 9.18 -8.16
CA VAL A 90 13.14 9.10 -8.69
C VAL A 90 14.13 8.71 -7.58
N ALA A 91 13.99 9.27 -6.38
CA ALA A 91 14.86 8.94 -5.26
C ALA A 91 14.65 7.50 -4.76
N ASP A 92 13.41 7.01 -4.84
CA ASP A 92 13.01 5.66 -4.44
C ASP A 92 13.62 4.63 -5.40
N ILE A 93 13.48 4.84 -6.71
CA ILE A 93 14.08 3.98 -7.74
C ILE A 93 15.60 3.96 -7.62
N ALA A 94 16.25 5.12 -7.40
CA ALA A 94 17.69 5.16 -7.21
C ALA A 94 18.16 4.35 -5.99
N ALA A 95 17.42 4.42 -4.86
CA ALA A 95 17.70 3.61 -3.68
C ALA A 95 17.48 2.12 -3.94
N MET A 96 16.41 1.74 -4.64
CA MET A 96 16.09 0.35 -4.99
C MET A 96 17.12 -0.25 -5.97
N ASN A 97 17.62 0.54 -6.92
CA ASN A 97 18.73 0.14 -7.80
C ASN A 97 19.99 -0.20 -6.98
N LEU A 98 20.38 0.66 -6.02
CA LEU A 98 21.52 0.40 -5.13
C LEU A 98 21.31 -0.86 -4.25
N MET A 99 20.09 -1.11 -3.82
CA MET A 99 19.74 -2.31 -3.06
C MET A 99 19.65 -3.57 -3.92
N GLY A 100 19.60 -3.44 -5.26
CA GLY A 100 19.57 -4.54 -6.22
C GLY A 100 18.25 -5.32 -6.17
N TYR A 101 17.12 -4.62 -6.29
CA TYR A 101 15.83 -5.28 -6.47
C TYR A 101 15.80 -6.05 -7.79
N ASP A 102 15.07 -7.16 -7.80
CA ASP A 102 14.95 -8.06 -8.97
C ASP A 102 13.65 -7.86 -9.74
N ALA A 103 12.58 -7.46 -9.06
CA ALA A 103 11.29 -7.09 -9.66
C ALA A 103 10.41 -6.32 -8.66
N VAL A 104 9.46 -5.56 -9.19
CA VAL A 104 8.43 -4.86 -8.44
C VAL A 104 7.08 -5.08 -9.11
N ALA A 105 6.04 -5.48 -8.38
CA ALA A 105 4.68 -5.38 -8.87
C ALA A 105 4.21 -3.92 -8.78
N VAL A 106 3.39 -3.47 -9.73
CA VAL A 106 2.79 -2.13 -9.62
C VAL A 106 1.61 -2.16 -8.67
N GLY A 107 1.49 -1.13 -7.82
CA GLY A 107 0.32 -0.87 -6.99
C GLY A 107 -0.57 0.24 -7.58
N ASN A 108 -1.67 0.56 -6.89
CA ASN A 108 -2.58 1.61 -7.36
C ASN A 108 -1.96 3.01 -7.31
N HIS A 109 -1.16 3.32 -6.28
CA HIS A 109 -0.48 4.61 -6.15
C HIS A 109 0.69 4.79 -7.12
N ASP A 110 1.21 3.72 -7.72
CA ASP A 110 2.25 3.84 -8.74
C ASP A 110 1.74 4.50 -10.04
N PHE A 111 0.42 4.57 -10.20
CA PHE A 111 -0.24 5.30 -11.29
C PHE A 111 -0.62 6.75 -10.95
N ASP A 112 -0.45 7.23 -9.73
CA ASP A 112 -0.96 8.55 -9.30
C ASP A 112 -0.40 9.73 -10.13
N PHE A 113 0.82 9.60 -10.62
CA PHE A 113 1.43 10.58 -11.55
C PHE A 113 1.22 10.24 -13.03
N GLY A 114 0.36 9.27 -13.33
CA GLY A 114 0.01 8.83 -14.68
C GLY A 114 0.98 7.82 -15.30
N THR A 115 0.50 7.17 -16.37
CA THR A 115 1.24 6.08 -17.05
C THR A 115 2.54 6.52 -17.68
N GLU A 116 2.63 7.73 -18.23
CA GLU A 116 3.87 8.26 -18.82
C GLU A 116 4.95 8.47 -17.76
N HIS A 117 4.56 8.89 -16.55
CA HIS A 117 5.50 9.02 -15.45
C HIS A 117 5.99 7.65 -14.99
N LEU A 118 5.09 6.68 -14.81
CA LEU A 118 5.46 5.29 -14.47
C LEU A 118 6.43 4.70 -15.51
N LYS A 119 6.17 4.95 -16.80
CA LYS A 119 7.08 4.57 -17.89
C LYS A 119 8.46 5.25 -17.78
N SER A 120 8.52 6.50 -17.33
CA SER A 120 9.80 7.16 -17.11
C SER A 120 10.59 6.52 -15.96
N LEU A 121 9.93 6.18 -14.87
CA LEU A 121 10.55 5.47 -13.74
C LEU A 121 11.02 4.07 -14.13
N GLN A 122 10.24 3.35 -14.97
CA GLN A 122 10.65 2.03 -15.49
C GLN A 122 11.97 2.11 -16.29
N LYS A 123 12.24 3.22 -16.98
CA LYS A 123 13.50 3.41 -17.71
C LYS A 123 14.69 3.64 -16.79
N GLU A 124 14.47 4.27 -15.65
CA GLU A 124 15.51 4.52 -14.64
C GLU A 124 15.76 3.27 -13.76
N ALA A 125 14.78 2.37 -13.66
CA ALA A 125 14.87 1.17 -12.85
C ALA A 125 15.76 0.10 -13.52
N GLN A 126 16.63 -0.54 -12.74
CA GLN A 126 17.44 -1.71 -13.17
C GLN A 126 16.69 -3.03 -13.01
N PHE A 127 15.42 -2.98 -12.71
CA PHE A 127 14.52 -4.11 -12.50
C PHE A 127 13.18 -3.87 -13.22
N PRO A 128 12.45 -4.93 -13.60
CA PRO A 128 11.16 -4.77 -14.26
C PRO A 128 10.06 -4.37 -13.26
N PHE A 129 9.16 -3.49 -13.72
CA PHE A 129 7.84 -3.33 -13.14
C PHE A 129 6.91 -4.37 -13.76
N LEU A 130 6.15 -5.10 -12.94
CA LEU A 130 5.27 -6.19 -13.35
C LEU A 130 3.80 -5.78 -13.20
N CYS A 131 3.01 -6.07 -14.25
CA CYS A 131 1.60 -5.70 -14.31
C CYS A 131 0.82 -6.72 -15.14
N THR A 132 0.72 -7.95 -14.70
CA THR A 132 0.18 -9.08 -15.47
C THR A 132 -1.28 -8.87 -15.89
N ASN A 133 -2.11 -8.32 -15.00
CA ASN A 133 -3.53 -8.05 -15.26
C ASN A 133 -3.83 -6.59 -15.63
N VAL A 134 -2.80 -5.78 -15.82
CA VAL A 134 -2.92 -4.38 -16.24
C VAL A 134 -2.41 -4.26 -17.68
N ARG A 135 -3.22 -3.71 -18.57
CA ARG A 135 -2.87 -3.51 -19.98
C ARG A 135 -2.84 -2.02 -20.31
N PRO A 136 -1.67 -1.39 -20.24
CA PRO A 136 -1.53 -0.04 -20.75
C PRO A 136 -1.80 0.01 -22.25
N LYS A 137 -2.54 1.02 -22.70
CA LYS A 137 -2.78 1.25 -24.14
C LYS A 137 -1.50 1.64 -24.89
N LYS A 138 -0.52 2.14 -24.14
CA LYS A 138 0.83 2.44 -24.63
C LYS A 138 1.81 1.35 -24.18
N PRO A 139 2.70 0.86 -25.06
CA PRO A 139 3.67 -0.17 -24.70
C PRO A 139 4.74 0.36 -23.73
N ASP A 140 5.45 -0.58 -23.09
CA ASP A 140 6.64 -0.35 -22.26
C ASP A 140 6.41 0.42 -20.94
N VAL A 141 5.19 0.44 -20.41
CA VAL A 141 4.91 0.99 -19.07
C VAL A 141 5.33 0.01 -18.00
N CYS A 142 5.01 -1.27 -18.18
CA CYS A 142 5.35 -2.39 -17.29
C CYS A 142 5.33 -3.70 -18.08
N LYS A 143 5.85 -4.77 -17.50
CA LYS A 143 5.92 -6.08 -18.14
C LYS A 143 4.82 -7.00 -17.62
N ARG A 144 4.29 -7.84 -18.52
CA ARG A 144 3.29 -8.86 -18.16
C ARG A 144 3.86 -9.90 -17.20
N TYR A 145 5.12 -10.28 -17.37
CA TYR A 145 5.88 -11.17 -16.50
C TYR A 145 7.39 -10.99 -16.73
N SER A 146 8.18 -11.59 -15.86
CA SER A 146 9.62 -11.70 -16.02
C SER A 146 10.08 -13.11 -15.67
N VAL A 147 11.15 -13.58 -16.29
CA VAL A 147 11.82 -14.83 -15.93
C VAL A 147 13.23 -14.51 -15.46
N LYS A 148 13.55 -14.88 -14.23
CA LYS A 148 14.87 -14.68 -13.62
C LYS A 148 15.57 -16.01 -13.47
N SER A 149 16.82 -16.14 -13.95
CA SER A 149 17.69 -17.26 -13.61
C SER A 149 18.48 -16.93 -12.35
N LEU A 150 18.42 -17.81 -11.36
CA LEU A 150 19.09 -17.64 -10.08
C LEU A 150 19.75 -18.97 -9.66
N GLY A 151 21.05 -19.09 -9.90
CA GLY A 151 21.75 -20.38 -9.84
C GLY A 151 21.14 -21.36 -10.84
N PRO A 152 20.76 -22.57 -10.40
CA PRO A 152 20.12 -23.57 -11.27
C PRO A 152 18.62 -23.29 -11.52
N LEU A 153 17.98 -22.37 -10.76
CA LEU A 153 16.55 -22.14 -10.81
C LEU A 153 16.17 -21.11 -11.87
N ARG A 154 15.10 -21.40 -12.60
CA ARG A 154 14.39 -20.45 -13.45
C ARG A 154 13.10 -20.07 -12.76
N ILE A 155 12.95 -18.81 -12.41
CA ILE A 155 11.86 -18.27 -11.60
C ILE A 155 11.00 -17.37 -12.48
N GLY A 156 9.74 -17.73 -12.67
CA GLY A 156 8.72 -16.90 -13.29
C GLY A 156 8.13 -15.92 -12.25
N LEU A 157 8.08 -14.64 -12.59
CA LEU A 157 7.55 -13.59 -11.73
C LEU A 157 6.38 -12.90 -12.45
N ILE A 158 5.24 -12.81 -11.78
CA ILE A 158 4.04 -12.09 -12.24
C ILE A 158 3.66 -11.03 -11.23
N GLY A 159 3.08 -9.90 -11.70
CA GLY A 159 2.59 -8.82 -10.86
C GLY A 159 1.07 -8.68 -11.01
N LEU A 160 0.32 -8.68 -9.92
CA LEU A 160 -1.15 -8.61 -9.95
C LEU A 160 -1.66 -7.48 -9.06
N ILE A 161 -2.64 -6.74 -9.57
CA ILE A 161 -3.43 -5.77 -8.80
C ILE A 161 -4.81 -6.34 -8.53
N GLY A 162 -5.29 -6.22 -7.30
CA GLY A 162 -6.59 -6.74 -6.88
C GLY A 162 -7.76 -6.06 -7.58
N LYS A 163 -8.83 -6.83 -7.80
CA LYS A 163 -10.08 -6.36 -8.41
C LYS A 163 -10.80 -5.35 -7.52
N GLY A 164 -10.71 -5.51 -6.18
CA GLY A 164 -11.25 -4.58 -5.21
C GLY A 164 -10.54 -3.22 -5.21
N ASN A 165 -9.36 -3.13 -5.81
CA ASN A 165 -8.64 -1.86 -5.93
C ASN A 165 -9.11 -1.03 -7.12
N TYR A 166 -9.53 -1.65 -8.23
CA TYR A 166 -10.00 -0.95 -9.40
C TYR A 166 -11.53 -1.03 -9.50
N PRO A 167 -12.22 0.11 -9.72
CA PRO A 167 -11.66 1.47 -9.89
C PRO A 167 -11.52 2.27 -8.59
N ASP A 168 -11.81 1.72 -7.42
CA ASP A 168 -12.12 2.43 -6.19
C ASP A 168 -10.92 3.15 -5.57
N THR A 169 -9.71 2.56 -5.67
CA THR A 169 -8.50 3.12 -5.06
C THR A 169 -7.59 3.86 -6.06
N PHE A 170 -8.00 3.94 -7.33
CA PHE A 170 -7.24 4.64 -8.36
C PHE A 170 -7.73 6.08 -8.59
N ASN A 171 -6.80 6.98 -8.84
CA ASN A 171 -7.15 8.23 -9.50
C ASN A 171 -7.53 7.91 -10.96
N ARG A 172 -8.81 7.94 -11.27
CA ARG A 172 -9.35 7.56 -12.59
C ARG A 172 -8.75 8.37 -13.74
N ALA A 173 -8.41 9.64 -13.50
CA ALA A 173 -7.75 10.48 -14.50
C ALA A 173 -6.38 9.90 -14.90
N SER A 174 -5.64 9.38 -13.93
CA SER A 174 -4.29 8.82 -14.12
C SER A 174 -4.28 7.48 -14.85
N VAL A 175 -5.40 6.73 -14.82
CA VAL A 175 -5.51 5.38 -15.42
C VAL A 175 -6.42 5.31 -16.64
N ARG A 176 -6.79 6.44 -17.27
CA ARG A 176 -7.64 6.46 -18.49
C ARG A 176 -7.05 5.67 -19.67
N GLU A 177 -5.73 5.51 -19.68
CA GLU A 177 -4.99 4.79 -20.72
C GLU A 177 -4.63 3.35 -20.31
N VAL A 178 -5.35 2.80 -19.33
CA VAL A 178 -5.08 1.46 -18.77
C VAL A 178 -6.37 0.66 -18.74
N ASP A 179 -6.31 -0.59 -19.19
CA ASP A 179 -7.39 -1.56 -19.04
C ASP A 179 -6.98 -2.59 -17.98
N PHE A 180 -7.87 -2.91 -17.07
CA PHE A 180 -7.66 -3.89 -16.00
C PHE A 180 -8.42 -5.18 -16.30
N GLN A 181 -7.72 -6.31 -16.15
CA GLN A 181 -8.28 -7.64 -16.30
C GLN A 181 -8.51 -8.28 -14.94
N ASP A 182 -9.34 -9.33 -14.91
CA ASP A 182 -9.46 -10.16 -13.72
C ASP A 182 -8.08 -10.76 -13.36
N PRO A 183 -7.58 -10.58 -12.12
CA PRO A 183 -6.25 -11.06 -11.73
C PRO A 183 -6.11 -12.57 -11.76
N ILE A 184 -7.20 -13.33 -11.48
CA ILE A 184 -7.19 -14.79 -11.51
C ILE A 184 -7.06 -15.28 -12.97
N GLU A 185 -7.87 -14.75 -13.90
CA GLU A 185 -7.79 -15.10 -15.30
C GLU A 185 -6.42 -14.75 -15.90
N ALA A 186 -5.87 -13.59 -15.54
CA ALA A 186 -4.55 -13.17 -15.98
C ALA A 186 -3.43 -14.08 -15.43
N ALA A 187 -3.50 -14.46 -14.15
CA ALA A 187 -2.57 -15.39 -13.54
C ALA A 187 -2.65 -16.79 -14.17
N GLN A 188 -3.85 -17.33 -14.39
CA GLN A 188 -4.06 -18.62 -15.07
C GLN A 188 -3.48 -18.61 -16.48
N SER A 189 -3.70 -17.51 -17.23
CA SER A 189 -3.15 -17.36 -18.57
C SER A 189 -1.62 -17.39 -18.60
N VAL A 190 -0.95 -16.70 -17.67
CA VAL A 190 0.52 -16.73 -17.60
C VAL A 190 1.02 -18.04 -17.03
N ALA A 191 0.32 -18.65 -16.08
CA ALA A 191 0.67 -19.96 -15.57
C ALA A 191 0.65 -21.03 -16.68
N ALA A 192 -0.36 -21.03 -17.54
CA ALA A 192 -0.42 -21.92 -18.69
C ALA A 192 0.75 -21.70 -19.68
N GLU A 193 1.22 -20.47 -19.84
CA GLU A 193 2.35 -20.13 -20.71
C GLU A 193 3.70 -20.51 -20.10
N LEU A 194 3.90 -20.29 -18.80
CA LEU A 194 5.23 -20.37 -18.17
C LEU A 194 5.50 -21.67 -17.42
N ARG A 195 4.48 -22.36 -16.89
CA ARG A 195 4.68 -23.45 -15.91
C ARG A 195 5.70 -24.50 -16.32
N GLU A 196 5.68 -24.90 -17.59
CA GLU A 196 6.62 -25.91 -18.12
C GLU A 196 8.03 -25.35 -18.41
N HIS A 197 8.20 -24.03 -18.35
CA HIS A 197 9.44 -23.34 -18.68
C HIS A 197 10.18 -22.77 -17.46
N VAL A 198 9.58 -22.88 -16.26
CA VAL A 198 10.14 -22.38 -15.00
C VAL A 198 10.08 -23.43 -13.91
N ASP A 199 11.03 -23.36 -12.97
CA ASP A 199 11.04 -24.22 -11.79
C ASP A 199 10.03 -23.71 -10.75
N LEU A 200 9.98 -22.39 -10.57
CA LEU A 200 9.09 -21.70 -9.65
C LEU A 200 8.27 -20.63 -10.38
N LEU A 201 6.99 -20.51 -10.03
CA LEU A 201 6.12 -19.42 -10.48
C LEU A 201 5.63 -18.65 -9.26
N ILE A 202 6.04 -17.39 -9.16
CA ILE A 202 5.80 -16.51 -8.02
C ILE A 202 4.88 -15.37 -8.44
N ALA A 203 3.77 -15.19 -7.75
CA ALA A 203 2.92 -14.01 -7.87
C ALA A 203 3.33 -12.98 -6.81
N ILE A 204 3.62 -11.77 -7.26
CA ILE A 204 3.82 -10.59 -6.43
C ILE A 204 2.53 -9.78 -6.57
N THR A 205 1.78 -9.63 -5.48
CA THR A 205 0.41 -9.14 -5.56
C THR A 205 0.23 -7.83 -4.81
N HIS A 206 -0.55 -6.92 -5.39
CA HIS A 206 -1.01 -5.71 -4.76
C HIS A 206 -2.54 -5.78 -4.63
N GLN A 207 -3.01 -6.55 -3.66
CA GLN A 207 -4.44 -6.82 -3.44
C GLN A 207 -4.75 -7.13 -1.97
N ASP A 208 -6.03 -7.12 -1.62
CA ASP A 208 -6.46 -7.46 -0.26
C ASP A 208 -6.12 -8.92 0.08
N THR A 209 -5.89 -9.20 1.36
CA THR A 209 -5.54 -10.54 1.84
C THR A 209 -6.58 -11.59 1.45
N GLU A 210 -7.87 -11.23 1.48
CA GLU A 210 -8.96 -12.11 1.07
C GLU A 210 -8.88 -12.47 -0.41
N GLU A 211 -8.47 -11.52 -1.26
CA GLU A 211 -8.26 -11.74 -2.70
C GLU A 211 -7.04 -12.64 -2.94
N ASP A 212 -5.94 -12.46 -2.18
CA ASP A 212 -4.77 -13.35 -2.21
C ASP A 212 -5.14 -14.80 -1.85
N LEU A 213 -6.00 -14.99 -0.84
CA LEU A 213 -6.48 -16.31 -0.46
C LEU A 213 -7.40 -16.95 -1.51
N VAL A 214 -8.17 -16.14 -2.23
CA VAL A 214 -8.97 -16.62 -3.38
C VAL A 214 -8.06 -16.98 -4.54
N LEU A 215 -7.06 -16.15 -4.86
CA LEU A 215 -6.05 -16.42 -5.89
C LEU A 215 -5.31 -17.73 -5.62
N ALA A 216 -4.87 -17.96 -4.38
CA ALA A 216 -4.18 -19.18 -3.96
C ALA A 216 -4.99 -20.46 -4.25
N ARG A 217 -6.30 -20.42 -4.00
CA ARG A 217 -7.20 -21.54 -4.29
C ARG A 217 -7.52 -21.70 -5.78
N SER A 218 -7.55 -20.58 -6.52
CA SER A 218 -7.99 -20.56 -7.93
C SER A 218 -6.86 -20.84 -8.92
N VAL A 219 -5.60 -20.66 -8.50
CA VAL A 219 -4.41 -20.80 -9.36
C VAL A 219 -3.36 -21.69 -8.66
N PRO A 220 -3.64 -23.00 -8.53
CA PRO A 220 -2.71 -23.93 -7.83
C PRO A 220 -1.36 -24.14 -8.56
N ALA A 221 -1.22 -23.62 -9.77
CA ALA A 221 0.04 -23.60 -10.51
C ALA A 221 1.06 -22.57 -9.97
N LEU A 222 0.66 -21.66 -9.09
CA LEU A 222 1.55 -20.77 -8.37
C LEU A 222 2.24 -21.55 -7.25
N ASP A 223 3.52 -21.28 -7.01
CA ASP A 223 4.27 -21.85 -5.88
C ASP A 223 4.27 -20.89 -4.67
N VAL A 224 4.39 -19.59 -4.94
CA VAL A 224 4.47 -18.55 -3.89
C VAL A 224 3.62 -17.33 -4.28
N ILE A 225 2.97 -16.75 -3.30
CA ILE A 225 2.29 -15.46 -3.38
C ILE A 225 2.93 -14.51 -2.36
N ILE A 226 3.38 -13.34 -2.83
CA ILE A 226 3.97 -12.28 -2.01
C ILE A 226 3.03 -11.08 -2.05
N GLY A 227 2.25 -10.89 -0.99
CA GLY A 227 1.16 -9.91 -0.96
C GLY A 227 1.57 -8.52 -0.48
N GLY A 228 0.84 -7.52 -0.97
CA GLY A 228 0.87 -6.10 -0.56
C GLY A 228 -0.51 -5.55 -0.24
N HIS A 229 -0.72 -4.27 -0.49
CA HIS A 229 -1.94 -3.48 -0.40
C HIS A 229 -2.63 -3.43 0.95
N THR A 230 -3.02 -4.57 1.53
CA THR A 230 -3.73 -4.59 2.81
C THR A 230 -2.98 -3.76 3.83
N GLN A 231 -3.57 -2.61 4.12
CA GLN A 231 -3.02 -1.64 5.03
C GLN A 231 -3.41 -2.06 6.44
N GLY A 232 -2.55 -2.64 7.12
CA GLY A 232 -2.66 -2.75 8.53
C GLY A 232 -1.24 -2.79 9.02
N PHE A 233 -0.98 -2.09 10.06
CA PHE A 233 0.13 -2.38 10.95
C PHE A 233 0.11 -3.86 11.32
N ASP A 234 -1.06 -4.38 11.25
CA ASP A 234 -1.53 -5.70 11.56
C ASP A 234 -1.71 -6.50 10.27
N GLY A 235 -0.73 -6.51 9.37
CA GLY A 235 -0.82 -7.32 8.16
C GLY A 235 -1.34 -8.71 8.51
N LEU A 236 -2.62 -8.97 8.22
CA LEU A 236 -3.23 -10.25 8.49
C LEU A 236 -2.65 -11.25 7.51
N VAL A 237 -1.89 -12.21 8.02
CA VAL A 237 -1.43 -13.38 7.25
C VAL A 237 -2.58 -14.37 7.07
N SER A 238 -3.60 -14.27 7.94
CA SER A 238 -4.87 -14.99 7.84
C SER A 238 -5.94 -14.25 8.66
N PRO A 239 -7.24 -14.48 8.43
CA PRO A 239 -8.30 -13.84 9.22
C PRO A 239 -8.06 -13.99 10.72
N GLY A 240 -7.97 -12.86 11.43
CA GLY A 240 -7.79 -12.80 12.87
C GLY A 240 -6.36 -12.99 13.40
N LYS A 241 -5.36 -13.19 12.54
CA LYS A 241 -3.95 -13.31 12.97
C LYS A 241 -3.14 -12.10 12.50
N THR A 242 -2.54 -11.40 13.43
CA THR A 242 -1.61 -10.29 13.18
C THR A 242 -0.23 -10.80 12.78
N MET A 243 0.40 -10.11 11.84
CA MET A 243 1.77 -10.39 11.47
C MET A 243 2.73 -9.87 12.54
N PRO A 244 3.61 -10.69 13.12
CA PRO A 244 4.58 -10.22 14.10
C PRO A 244 5.56 -9.24 13.44
N LEU A 245 5.95 -8.19 14.17
CA LEU A 245 7.01 -7.27 13.73
C LEU A 245 8.34 -8.02 13.60
N GLU A 246 8.59 -8.97 14.48
CA GLU A 246 9.80 -9.78 14.52
C GLU A 246 9.46 -11.25 14.73
N GLY A 247 10.27 -12.14 14.13
CA GLY A 247 10.20 -13.57 14.33
C GLY A 247 9.43 -14.32 13.25
N ARG A 248 9.10 -15.57 13.58
CA ARG A 248 8.52 -16.53 12.63
C ARG A 248 7.08 -16.20 12.27
N ILE A 249 6.77 -16.32 10.98
CA ILE A 249 5.42 -16.15 10.44
C ILE A 249 4.78 -17.52 10.28
N GLU A 250 3.56 -17.70 10.78
CA GLU A 250 2.75 -18.88 10.47
C GLU A 250 2.17 -18.76 9.07
N LEU A 251 2.42 -19.77 8.23
CA LEU A 251 1.89 -19.81 6.88
C LEU A 251 0.46 -20.32 6.85
N VAL A 252 -0.29 -19.81 5.89
CA VAL A 252 -1.68 -20.26 5.65
C VAL A 252 -1.63 -21.46 4.72
N GLY A 253 -2.11 -22.61 5.16
CA GLY A 253 -2.14 -23.85 4.37
C GLY A 253 -3.28 -23.90 3.35
N VAL A 254 -3.23 -23.04 2.31
CA VAL A 254 -4.30 -22.93 1.29
C VAL A 254 -3.82 -23.23 -0.13
N GLY A 255 -2.71 -23.91 -0.32
CA GLY A 255 -2.09 -24.20 -1.61
C GLY A 255 -0.74 -23.51 -1.74
N PRO A 256 -0.54 -22.53 -2.64
CA PRO A 256 0.70 -21.75 -2.73
C PRO A 256 1.14 -21.15 -1.39
N ILE A 257 2.45 -21.05 -1.19
CA ILE A 257 3.02 -20.40 -0.01
C ILE A 257 2.63 -18.91 -0.06
N PHE A 258 1.94 -18.42 0.96
CA PHE A 258 1.51 -17.02 1.03
C PHE A 258 2.23 -16.28 2.15
N VAL A 259 2.88 -15.15 1.80
CA VAL A 259 3.59 -14.27 2.74
C VAL A 259 3.28 -12.81 2.48
N LYS A 260 3.32 -12.02 3.55
CA LYS A 260 3.25 -10.54 3.54
C LYS A 260 4.30 -9.96 4.48
N THR A 261 4.56 -8.67 4.37
CA THR A 261 5.43 -7.92 5.29
C THR A 261 4.80 -6.57 5.65
N HIS A 262 5.37 -5.86 6.63
CA HIS A 262 4.85 -4.57 7.05
C HIS A 262 5.19 -3.48 6.03
N ARG A 263 4.28 -2.54 5.89
CA ARG A 263 4.41 -1.36 5.03
C ARG A 263 5.56 -0.42 5.45
N GLN A 264 5.95 0.47 4.53
CA GLN A 264 6.93 1.55 4.75
C GLN A 264 8.31 1.05 5.21
N GLY A 265 8.65 -0.19 4.84
CA GLY A 265 9.96 -0.76 5.15
C GLY A 265 10.27 -0.94 6.63
N ARG A 266 9.25 -1.04 7.50
CA ARG A 266 9.43 -1.32 8.93
C ARG A 266 10.05 -2.68 9.19
N THR A 267 9.75 -3.63 8.30
CA THR A 267 10.35 -4.96 8.27
C THR A 267 10.79 -5.29 6.85
N LEU A 268 11.77 -6.17 6.76
CA LEU A 268 12.14 -6.90 5.56
C LEU A 268 11.61 -8.33 5.72
N GLY A 269 10.68 -8.75 4.88
CA GLY A 269 10.19 -10.11 4.87
C GLY A 269 11.27 -11.05 4.33
N ARG A 270 11.47 -12.21 4.95
CA ARG A 270 12.38 -13.28 4.53
C ARG A 270 11.64 -14.60 4.48
N LEU A 271 11.68 -15.25 3.32
CA LEU A 271 11.15 -16.59 3.09
C LEU A 271 12.29 -17.48 2.58
N ASP A 272 12.69 -18.46 3.37
CA ASP A 272 13.68 -19.43 3.01
C ASP A 272 12.99 -20.71 2.51
N LEU A 273 13.34 -21.15 1.30
CA LEU A 273 12.75 -22.27 0.59
C LEU A 273 13.82 -23.32 0.24
N LEU A 274 13.39 -24.55 0.18
CA LEU A 274 14.14 -25.67 -0.39
C LEU A 274 13.38 -26.20 -1.61
N TYR A 275 14.03 -26.17 -2.76
CA TYR A 275 13.48 -26.70 -4.02
C TYR A 275 14.12 -28.05 -4.35
N HIS A 276 13.28 -29.01 -4.68
CA HIS A 276 13.70 -30.34 -5.10
C HIS A 276 12.63 -31.00 -5.99
N GLU A 277 13.00 -31.41 -7.19
CA GLU A 277 12.12 -32.16 -8.13
C GLU A 277 10.71 -31.55 -8.31
N LYS A 278 10.65 -30.26 -8.66
CA LYS A 278 9.39 -29.49 -8.81
C LYS A 278 8.57 -29.34 -7.50
N THR A 279 9.16 -29.68 -6.36
CA THR A 279 8.53 -29.51 -5.04
C THR A 279 9.22 -28.39 -4.28
N VAL A 280 8.42 -27.52 -3.69
CA VAL A 280 8.87 -26.42 -2.86
C VAL A 280 8.48 -26.67 -1.41
N MET A 281 9.46 -26.61 -0.52
CA MET A 281 9.26 -26.72 0.92
C MET A 281 9.69 -25.43 1.61
N VAL A 282 8.91 -24.97 2.57
CA VAL A 282 9.30 -23.84 3.42
C VAL A 282 10.24 -24.32 4.49
N ALA A 283 11.46 -23.77 4.51
CA ALA A 283 12.38 -23.94 5.61
C ALA A 283 12.05 -22.96 6.74
N GLU A 284 11.86 -21.69 6.41
CA GLU A 284 11.48 -20.65 7.36
C GLU A 284 10.79 -19.47 6.65
N ALA A 285 9.81 -18.83 7.35
CA ALA A 285 9.28 -17.54 6.99
C ALA A 285 9.32 -16.61 8.21
N ARG A 286 9.89 -15.42 8.07
CA ARG A 286 10.03 -14.46 9.18
C ARG A 286 10.11 -13.02 8.71
N ASN A 287 9.79 -12.08 9.61
CA ASN A 287 10.07 -10.67 9.43
C ASN A 287 11.38 -10.30 10.13
N LEU A 288 12.20 -9.50 9.45
CA LEU A 288 13.41 -8.89 10.00
C LEU A 288 13.08 -7.41 10.29
N PRO A 289 13.00 -6.99 11.56
CA PRO A 289 12.66 -5.62 11.90
C PRO A 289 13.80 -4.66 11.50
N VAL A 290 13.46 -3.55 10.88
CA VAL A 290 14.42 -2.52 10.48
C VAL A 290 14.52 -1.49 11.60
N THR A 291 15.30 -1.84 12.63
CA THR A 291 15.42 -1.08 13.90
C THR A 291 16.58 -0.08 13.88
N PRO A 292 16.66 0.85 14.85
CA PRO A 292 17.79 1.74 15.02
C PRO A 292 19.14 1.05 15.23
N ASP A 293 19.15 -0.19 15.72
CA ASP A 293 20.37 -0.97 15.96
C ASP A 293 21.02 -1.47 14.68
N VAL A 294 20.28 -1.50 13.58
CA VAL A 294 20.82 -1.86 12.26
C VAL A 294 21.63 -0.68 11.72
N PRO A 295 22.94 -0.86 11.44
CA PRO A 295 23.76 0.22 10.90
C PRO A 295 23.30 0.63 9.50
N ALA A 296 23.44 1.91 9.18
CA ALA A 296 23.13 2.42 7.87
C ALA A 296 24.17 1.96 6.82
N ASN A 297 23.70 1.51 5.64
CA ASN A 297 24.55 1.28 4.49
C ASN A 297 25.10 2.62 3.97
N PRO A 298 26.43 2.81 3.86
CA PRO A 298 27.01 4.10 3.51
C PRO A 298 26.62 4.65 2.13
N ALA A 299 26.52 3.79 1.13
CA ALA A 299 26.19 4.20 -0.24
C ALA A 299 24.74 4.68 -0.34
N VAL A 300 23.81 3.94 0.26
CA VAL A 300 22.40 4.32 0.30
C VAL A 300 22.19 5.53 1.20
N ALA A 301 22.97 5.66 2.29
CA ALA A 301 22.92 6.84 3.18
C ALA A 301 23.32 8.12 2.45
N ALA A 302 24.39 8.09 1.65
CA ALA A 302 24.82 9.24 0.86
C ALA A 302 23.76 9.69 -0.14
N LEU A 303 23.10 8.73 -0.83
CA LEU A 303 21.98 9.02 -1.76
C LEU A 303 20.82 9.69 -1.02
N VAL A 304 20.39 9.11 0.11
CA VAL A 304 19.26 9.63 0.88
C VAL A 304 19.57 11.02 1.42
N GLN A 305 20.77 11.25 1.99
CA GLN A 305 21.19 12.55 2.51
C GLN A 305 21.14 13.64 1.43
N GLU A 306 21.61 13.36 0.22
CA GLU A 306 21.56 14.31 -0.88
C GLU A 306 20.11 14.67 -1.25
N HIS A 307 19.20 13.69 -1.31
CA HIS A 307 17.79 13.96 -1.60
C HIS A 307 17.10 14.71 -0.45
N VAL A 308 17.44 14.39 0.81
CA VAL A 308 16.93 15.13 1.98
C VAL A 308 17.37 16.59 1.94
N ARG A 309 18.66 16.86 1.66
CA ARG A 309 19.18 18.22 1.52
C ARG A 309 18.41 18.99 0.44
N ARG A 310 18.22 18.39 -0.74
CA ARG A 310 17.48 19.00 -1.85
C ARG A 310 16.01 19.23 -1.51
N LEU A 311 15.39 18.28 -0.79
CA LEU A 311 14.02 18.43 -0.31
C LEU A 311 13.90 19.60 0.66
N ASP A 312 14.79 19.68 1.66
CA ASP A 312 14.77 20.74 2.66
C ASP A 312 14.99 22.12 2.00
N GLU A 313 15.92 22.24 1.05
CA GLU A 313 16.12 23.48 0.27
C GLU A 313 14.84 23.93 -0.46
N GLN A 314 14.07 23.00 -0.99
CA GLN A 314 12.83 23.31 -1.74
C GLN A 314 11.62 23.53 -0.85
N THR A 315 11.59 22.99 0.39
CA THR A 315 10.38 22.89 1.20
C THR A 315 10.52 23.45 2.62
N ALA A 316 11.68 24.00 2.99
CA ALA A 316 11.94 24.58 4.34
C ALA A 316 11.13 25.86 4.60
N GLN A 317 10.53 26.46 3.57
CA GLN A 317 9.74 27.69 3.74
C GLN A 317 8.66 27.48 4.79
N VAL A 318 8.69 28.30 5.85
CA VAL A 318 7.60 28.39 6.81
C VAL A 318 6.45 29.20 6.19
N LEU A 319 5.30 28.56 6.09
CA LEU A 319 4.09 29.14 5.48
C LEU A 319 3.21 29.86 6.49
N GLY A 320 3.32 29.52 7.77
CA GLY A 320 2.53 30.07 8.87
C GLY A 320 2.68 29.25 10.14
N GLN A 321 1.65 29.26 10.98
CA GLN A 321 1.64 28.61 12.29
C GLN A 321 0.40 27.74 12.45
N ALA A 322 0.50 26.66 13.25
CA ALA A 322 -0.66 25.96 13.81
C ALA A 322 -0.75 26.35 15.31
N ALA A 323 -1.91 26.80 15.76
CA ALA A 323 -2.14 27.19 17.14
C ALA A 323 -2.26 25.98 18.08
N VAL A 324 -2.70 24.85 17.54
CA VAL A 324 -2.94 23.58 18.27
C VAL A 324 -2.41 22.40 17.45
N ASP A 325 -2.23 21.27 18.10
CA ASP A 325 -2.00 20.01 17.39
C ASP A 325 -3.25 19.64 16.57
N LEU A 326 -3.05 19.38 15.28
CA LEU A 326 -4.11 18.97 14.36
C LEU A 326 -3.93 17.49 14.02
N GLU A 327 -4.88 16.66 14.46
CA GLU A 327 -4.81 15.21 14.41
C GLU A 327 -5.12 14.67 13.02
N GLY A 328 -4.17 13.99 12.40
CA GLY A 328 -4.27 13.34 11.09
C GLY A 328 -3.68 11.93 11.07
N GLU A 329 -3.40 11.33 12.25
CA GLU A 329 -2.91 9.97 12.35
C GLU A 329 -3.93 9.00 11.73
N SER A 330 -3.44 8.05 10.91
CA SER A 330 -4.30 7.18 10.09
C SER A 330 -5.30 6.35 10.91
N GLY A 331 -4.91 5.86 12.09
CA GLY A 331 -5.80 5.09 12.96
C GLY A 331 -6.93 5.94 13.55
N GLN A 332 -6.73 7.25 13.68
CA GLN A 332 -7.70 8.19 14.22
C GLN A 332 -8.60 8.75 13.13
N VAL A 333 -8.01 9.41 12.12
CA VAL A 333 -8.77 10.12 11.08
C VAL A 333 -9.65 9.19 10.24
N ARG A 334 -9.29 7.89 10.17
CA ARG A 334 -10.02 6.86 9.40
C ARG A 334 -11.11 6.12 10.18
N THR A 335 -11.32 6.49 11.45
CA THR A 335 -12.29 5.80 12.32
C THR A 335 -13.19 6.74 13.11
N ARG A 336 -12.79 8.02 13.26
CA ARG A 336 -13.52 9.02 14.02
C ARG A 336 -13.32 10.44 13.45
N GLU A 337 -14.11 11.37 13.94
CA GLU A 337 -13.90 12.81 13.73
C GLU A 337 -12.53 13.24 14.26
N THR A 338 -11.84 14.12 13.52
CA THR A 338 -10.62 14.78 13.98
C THR A 338 -10.66 16.27 13.67
N ASN A 339 -9.93 17.07 14.45
CA ASN A 339 -9.87 18.51 14.25
C ASN A 339 -9.21 18.89 12.91
N LEU A 340 -8.20 18.15 12.43
CA LEU A 340 -7.63 18.36 11.09
C LEU A 340 -8.64 18.06 9.99
N GLY A 341 -9.41 16.97 10.15
CA GLY A 341 -10.48 16.61 9.23
C GLY A 341 -11.58 17.70 9.18
N ASN A 342 -11.99 18.21 10.34
CA ASN A 342 -12.92 19.33 10.44
C ASN A 342 -12.38 20.58 9.73
N LEU A 343 -11.11 20.95 9.98
CA LEU A 343 -10.45 22.08 9.34
C LEU A 343 -10.48 21.99 7.82
N LEU A 344 -10.07 20.86 7.27
CA LEU A 344 -10.03 20.65 5.82
C LEU A 344 -11.42 20.70 5.20
N ALA A 345 -12.40 20.04 5.81
CA ALA A 345 -13.78 20.08 5.33
C ALA A 345 -14.37 21.50 5.38
N ASP A 346 -14.07 22.27 6.43
CA ASP A 346 -14.50 23.67 6.55
C ASP A 346 -13.86 24.57 5.52
N LEU A 347 -12.56 24.39 5.25
CA LEU A 347 -11.85 25.14 4.23
C LEU A 347 -12.40 24.83 2.83
N ALA A 348 -12.65 23.57 2.53
CA ALA A 348 -13.24 23.14 1.26
C ALA A 348 -14.64 23.74 1.07
N ARG A 349 -15.52 23.62 2.09
CA ARG A 349 -16.87 24.16 2.07
C ARG A 349 -16.89 25.68 1.87
N ARG A 350 -16.09 26.41 2.66
CA ARG A 350 -16.01 27.88 2.55
C ARG A 350 -15.46 28.32 1.20
N ARG A 351 -14.41 27.64 0.70
CA ARG A 351 -13.77 27.98 -0.58
C ARG A 351 -14.69 27.75 -1.77
N ALA A 352 -15.52 26.71 -1.70
CA ALA A 352 -16.46 26.32 -2.75
C ALA A 352 -17.83 27.04 -2.63
N GLY A 353 -18.21 27.53 -1.45
CA GLY A 353 -19.52 28.12 -1.19
C GLY A 353 -20.65 27.10 -1.25
N THR A 354 -20.41 25.85 -0.82
CA THR A 354 -21.39 24.75 -0.88
C THR A 354 -22.14 24.54 0.44
N ASP A 355 -23.27 23.83 0.39
CA ASP A 355 -24.03 23.44 1.59
C ASP A 355 -23.20 22.58 2.52
N ILE A 356 -22.46 21.61 1.96
CA ILE A 356 -21.65 20.64 2.68
C ILE A 356 -20.28 20.44 2.01
N ALA A 357 -19.34 19.91 2.78
CA ALA A 357 -18.11 19.33 2.23
C ALA A 357 -17.83 17.98 2.85
N LEU A 358 -17.24 17.09 2.06
CA LEU A 358 -16.85 15.73 2.43
C LEU A 358 -15.38 15.53 2.07
N VAL A 359 -14.58 15.09 3.04
CA VAL A 359 -13.15 14.81 2.88
C VAL A 359 -12.91 13.37 3.29
N ASN A 360 -12.47 12.52 2.35
CA ASN A 360 -12.12 11.15 2.74
C ASN A 360 -10.83 11.15 3.56
N ALA A 361 -10.81 10.34 4.60
CA ALA A 361 -9.64 10.24 5.48
C ALA A 361 -8.38 9.71 4.77
N GLY A 362 -8.56 9.06 3.62
CA GLY A 362 -7.47 8.56 2.78
C GLY A 362 -6.52 9.62 2.28
N VAL A 363 -6.98 10.85 2.06
CA VAL A 363 -6.12 11.96 1.60
C VAL A 363 -5.27 12.56 2.72
N ILE A 364 -5.65 12.36 3.99
CA ILE A 364 -4.93 12.88 5.16
C ILE A 364 -3.91 11.84 5.61
N ARG A 365 -2.63 12.15 5.49
CA ARG A 365 -1.54 11.16 5.68
C ARG A 365 -0.71 11.40 6.95
N SER A 366 -0.80 12.58 7.55
CA SER A 366 -0.02 12.96 8.74
C SER A 366 -0.73 14.03 9.54
N SER A 367 -0.35 14.20 10.81
CA SER A 367 -0.79 15.29 11.70
C SER A 367 0.05 16.55 11.48
N ILE A 368 -0.47 17.70 11.92
CA ILE A 368 0.27 18.97 11.98
C ILE A 368 0.48 19.32 13.46
N PRO A 369 1.69 19.25 13.99
CA PRO A 369 1.98 19.70 15.36
C PRO A 369 1.76 21.20 15.50
N ALA A 370 1.43 21.66 16.72
CA ALA A 370 1.43 23.08 17.08
C ALA A 370 2.80 23.71 16.81
N GLY A 371 2.81 24.92 16.28
CA GLY A 371 4.04 25.64 15.95
C GLY A 371 4.20 25.95 14.45
N PRO A 372 5.44 26.15 13.96
CA PRO A 372 5.68 26.52 12.56
C PRO A 372 5.26 25.42 11.58
N VAL A 373 4.52 25.82 10.55
CA VAL A 373 4.09 24.93 9.47
C VAL A 373 4.87 25.24 8.21
N THR A 374 5.66 24.27 7.74
CA THR A 374 6.46 24.37 6.52
C THR A 374 5.73 23.79 5.31
N LEU A 375 6.18 24.12 4.09
CA LEU A 375 5.70 23.47 2.87
C LEU A 375 5.89 21.94 2.93
N LYS A 376 7.02 21.48 3.50
CA LYS A 376 7.28 20.05 3.73
C LYS A 376 6.14 19.41 4.52
N ARG A 377 5.72 20.02 5.65
CA ARG A 377 4.62 19.52 6.47
C ARG A 377 3.31 19.44 5.69
N ILE A 378 2.99 20.43 4.88
CA ILE A 378 1.77 20.40 4.04
C ILE A 378 1.81 19.24 3.04
N LEU A 379 2.96 18.99 2.39
CA LEU A 379 3.15 17.87 1.47
C LEU A 379 3.09 16.49 2.16
N GLU A 380 3.49 16.41 3.44
CA GLU A 380 3.34 15.20 4.25
C GLU A 380 1.88 14.93 4.65
N VAL A 381 1.11 15.99 4.88
CA VAL A 381 -0.31 15.90 5.25
C VAL A 381 -1.18 15.57 4.05
N LEU A 382 -0.98 16.26 2.93
CA LEU A 382 -1.77 16.16 1.70
C LEU A 382 -0.84 15.95 0.49
N PRO A 383 -0.31 14.74 0.30
CA PRO A 383 0.69 14.48 -0.75
C PRO A 383 0.12 14.38 -2.16
N PHE A 384 -1.20 14.33 -2.31
CA PHE A 384 -1.87 14.11 -3.60
C PHE A 384 -2.09 15.42 -4.37
N ASP A 385 -2.01 15.33 -5.71
CA ASP A 385 -2.33 16.43 -6.62
C ASP A 385 -3.84 16.45 -7.00
N SER A 386 -4.71 16.16 -6.02
CA SER A 386 -6.16 16.14 -6.22
C SER A 386 -6.75 17.54 -6.08
N SER A 387 -7.63 17.94 -6.99
CA SER A 387 -8.24 19.28 -7.01
C SER A 387 -9.59 19.32 -6.30
N LEU A 388 -9.97 20.53 -5.83
CA LEU A 388 -11.31 20.80 -5.29
C LEU A 388 -12.36 20.69 -6.39
N THR A 389 -13.35 19.82 -6.19
CA THR A 389 -14.45 19.57 -7.12
C THR A 389 -15.79 19.78 -6.43
N THR A 390 -16.75 20.36 -7.14
CA THR A 390 -18.12 20.56 -6.66
C THR A 390 -19.15 19.93 -7.57
N PHE A 391 -20.27 19.50 -7.00
CA PHE A 391 -21.44 18.97 -7.68
C PHE A 391 -22.67 19.02 -6.78
N THR A 392 -23.83 18.60 -7.29
CA THR A 392 -25.07 18.54 -6.53
C THR A 392 -25.57 17.10 -6.43
N ILE A 393 -25.94 16.65 -5.23
CA ILE A 393 -26.52 15.33 -4.98
C ILE A 393 -27.84 15.40 -4.24
N THR A 394 -28.65 14.36 -4.33
CA THR A 394 -29.85 14.21 -3.51
C THR A 394 -29.50 13.80 -2.08
N GLY A 395 -30.39 14.09 -1.13
CA GLY A 395 -30.20 13.60 0.24
C GLY A 395 -30.13 12.07 0.33
N ALA A 396 -30.83 11.34 -0.56
CA ALA A 396 -30.71 9.89 -0.64
C ALA A 396 -29.29 9.45 -1.00
N HIS A 397 -28.66 10.03 -2.00
CA HIS A 397 -27.25 9.73 -2.35
C HIS A 397 -26.29 10.19 -1.24
N LEU A 398 -26.59 11.29 -0.52
CA LEU A 398 -25.78 11.67 0.63
C LEU A 398 -25.85 10.63 1.76
N GLN A 399 -27.03 10.08 2.04
CA GLN A 399 -27.18 9.01 3.01
C GLN A 399 -26.39 7.76 2.59
N GLU A 400 -26.45 7.38 1.31
CA GLU A 400 -25.65 6.28 0.75
C GLU A 400 -24.15 6.53 0.91
N ALA A 401 -23.69 7.75 0.66
CA ALA A 401 -22.29 8.13 0.87
C ALA A 401 -21.86 8.00 2.34
N LEU A 402 -22.70 8.42 3.28
CA LEU A 402 -22.39 8.27 4.70
C LEU A 402 -22.39 6.79 5.17
N GLU A 403 -23.27 5.97 4.60
CA GLU A 403 -23.24 4.51 4.84
C GLU A 403 -21.95 3.87 4.29
N ASN A 404 -21.49 4.27 3.09
CA ASN A 404 -20.21 3.82 2.54
C ASN A 404 -19.05 4.24 3.46
N SER A 405 -19.07 5.47 3.97
CA SER A 405 -18.06 6.00 4.90
C SER A 405 -17.80 5.07 6.09
N VAL A 406 -18.86 4.58 6.72
CA VAL A 406 -18.79 3.77 7.94
C VAL A 406 -18.81 2.25 7.69
N SER A 407 -18.82 1.85 6.41
CA SER A 407 -19.03 0.43 6.02
C SER A 407 -17.94 -0.52 6.49
N ARG A 408 -16.69 -0.06 6.59
CA ARG A 408 -15.52 -0.88 6.98
C ARG A 408 -15.22 -0.87 8.47
N LEU A 409 -15.85 0.01 9.25
CA LEU A 409 -15.62 0.04 10.70
C LEU A 409 -15.92 -1.33 11.34
N PRO A 410 -15.11 -1.78 12.31
CA PRO A 410 -14.06 -1.02 13.02
C PRO A 410 -12.71 -0.92 12.32
N GLN A 411 -12.52 -1.57 11.14
CA GLN A 411 -11.27 -1.45 10.38
C GLN A 411 -11.10 0.00 9.89
N ALA A 412 -9.90 0.56 10.11
CA ALA A 412 -9.53 1.86 9.59
C ALA A 412 -9.49 1.84 8.04
N SER A 413 -10.23 2.74 7.40
CA SER A 413 -10.33 2.78 5.94
C SER A 413 -10.28 4.22 5.41
N GLY A 414 -9.63 4.44 4.28
CA GLY A 414 -9.54 5.74 3.60
C GLY A 414 -10.91 6.34 3.29
N ARG A 415 -11.91 5.51 3.07
CA ARG A 415 -13.29 5.94 2.77
C ARG A 415 -14.02 6.67 3.90
N PHE A 416 -13.54 6.58 5.15
CA PHE A 416 -14.18 7.31 6.26
C PHE A 416 -14.18 8.82 5.96
N LEU A 417 -15.36 9.47 6.07
CA LEU A 417 -15.52 10.89 5.75
C LEU A 417 -15.36 11.77 6.98
N GLN A 418 -14.55 12.80 6.83
CA GLN A 418 -14.58 14.01 7.66
C GLN A 418 -15.53 15.01 6.99
N VAL A 419 -16.32 15.76 7.76
CA VAL A 419 -17.47 16.48 7.19
C VAL A 419 -17.57 17.93 7.65
N SER A 420 -18.18 18.77 6.80
CA SER A 420 -18.57 20.15 7.14
C SER A 420 -19.97 20.47 6.61
N GLY A 421 -20.75 21.28 7.34
CA GLY A 421 -22.13 21.63 7.02
C GLY A 421 -23.14 20.53 7.32
N LEU A 422 -22.68 19.41 7.85
CA LEU A 422 -23.54 18.30 8.29
C LEU A 422 -23.02 17.66 9.57
N SER A 423 -23.92 16.96 10.26
CA SER A 423 -23.59 16.04 11.35
C SER A 423 -24.37 14.75 11.22
N TYR A 424 -23.80 13.65 11.72
CA TYR A 424 -24.50 12.37 11.73
C TYR A 424 -24.12 11.48 12.90
N VAL A 425 -25.01 10.54 13.19
CA VAL A 425 -24.84 9.51 14.24
C VAL A 425 -24.85 8.16 13.56
N PHE A 426 -23.96 7.27 13.94
CA PHE A 426 -23.90 5.90 13.41
C PHE A 426 -23.70 4.87 14.49
N ASN A 427 -24.15 3.62 14.20
CA ASN A 427 -23.90 2.44 15.03
C ASN A 427 -22.98 1.45 14.26
N PRO A 428 -21.71 1.31 14.65
CA PRO A 428 -20.77 0.43 13.94
C PRO A 428 -21.14 -1.07 14.05
N MET A 429 -21.98 -1.43 15.03
CA MET A 429 -22.45 -2.82 15.24
C MET A 429 -23.67 -3.18 14.38
N ALA A 430 -24.31 -2.19 13.76
CA ALA A 430 -25.42 -2.45 12.85
C ALA A 430 -24.93 -3.05 11.52
N PRO A 431 -25.78 -3.76 10.77
CA PRO A 431 -25.43 -4.26 9.45
C PRO A 431 -24.94 -3.15 8.52
N VAL A 432 -23.97 -3.46 7.67
CA VAL A 432 -23.48 -2.54 6.62
C VAL A 432 -24.66 -2.08 5.75
N GLY A 433 -24.72 -0.78 5.46
CA GLY A 433 -25.85 -0.15 4.76
C GLY A 433 -27.02 0.25 5.65
N SER A 434 -26.93 0.06 6.97
CA SER A 434 -27.94 0.44 7.96
C SER A 434 -27.31 1.00 9.24
N ARG A 435 -26.08 1.47 9.15
CA ARG A 435 -25.29 1.99 10.29
C ARG A 435 -25.61 3.43 10.63
N VAL A 436 -25.92 4.27 9.65
CA VAL A 436 -26.23 5.70 9.86
C VAL A 436 -27.65 5.85 10.39
N LYS A 437 -27.79 6.58 11.51
CA LYS A 437 -29.07 6.69 12.23
C LYS A 437 -29.73 8.05 12.10
N ALA A 438 -28.96 9.13 12.18
CA ALA A 438 -29.50 10.49 12.12
C ALA A 438 -28.52 11.36 11.33
N ILE A 439 -29.03 12.10 10.37
CA ILE A 439 -28.26 13.05 9.55
C ILE A 439 -28.94 14.42 9.68
N ARG A 440 -28.13 15.45 9.93
CA ARG A 440 -28.59 16.85 9.96
C ARG A 440 -27.72 17.68 9.02
N ILE A 441 -28.34 18.55 8.22
CA ILE A 441 -27.66 19.47 7.33
C ILE A 441 -27.94 20.88 7.87
N ASN A 442 -26.89 21.60 8.28
CA ASN A 442 -27.00 22.93 8.90
C ASN A 442 -28.03 22.96 10.07
N GLY A 443 -28.14 21.88 10.83
CA GLY A 443 -29.04 21.69 11.94
C GLY A 443 -30.41 21.06 11.62
N ASP A 444 -30.86 21.10 10.36
CA ASP A 444 -32.11 20.48 9.94
C ASP A 444 -31.98 18.99 9.61
N PRO A 445 -33.03 18.19 9.85
CA PRO A 445 -33.01 16.77 9.41
C PRO A 445 -32.83 16.67 7.89
N LEU A 446 -32.07 15.63 7.46
CA LEU A 446 -31.87 15.35 6.04
C LEU A 446 -33.22 15.15 5.33
N ASN A 447 -33.41 15.87 4.21
CA ASN A 447 -34.51 15.61 3.29
C ASN A 447 -34.00 14.76 2.11
N PRO A 448 -34.42 13.49 1.93
CA PRO A 448 -33.91 12.57 0.92
C PRO A 448 -34.04 13.06 -0.53
N THR A 449 -35.08 13.86 -0.82
CA THR A 449 -35.36 14.33 -2.18
C THR A 449 -34.75 15.71 -2.49
N ARG A 450 -34.34 16.45 -1.46
CA ARG A 450 -33.67 17.74 -1.64
C ARG A 450 -32.29 17.54 -2.24
N ARG A 451 -31.89 18.46 -3.12
CA ARG A 451 -30.52 18.50 -3.65
C ARG A 451 -29.67 19.43 -2.77
N TYR A 452 -28.45 18.97 -2.52
CA TYR A 452 -27.44 19.69 -1.74
C TYR A 452 -26.18 19.86 -2.59
N SER A 453 -25.61 21.05 -2.56
CA SER A 453 -24.31 21.32 -3.15
C SER A 453 -23.19 20.76 -2.26
N VAL A 454 -22.24 20.07 -2.87
CA VAL A 454 -21.18 19.34 -2.18
C VAL A 454 -19.81 19.73 -2.72
N ALA A 455 -18.86 19.96 -1.82
CA ALA A 455 -17.44 20.10 -2.13
C ALA A 455 -16.68 18.84 -1.69
N VAL A 456 -15.87 18.29 -2.58
CA VAL A 456 -15.00 17.11 -2.34
C VAL A 456 -13.68 17.30 -3.07
N ASP A 457 -12.75 16.41 -2.89
CA ASP A 457 -11.60 16.31 -3.81
C ASP A 457 -11.99 15.57 -5.10
N GLN A 458 -11.19 15.73 -6.14
CA GLN A 458 -11.43 15.12 -7.46
C GLN A 458 -11.52 13.59 -7.37
N PHE A 459 -10.71 12.94 -6.54
CA PHE A 459 -10.72 11.49 -6.38
C PHE A 459 -12.09 10.97 -5.92
N LEU A 460 -12.69 11.60 -4.90
CA LEU A 460 -14.04 11.26 -4.47
C LEU A 460 -15.09 11.58 -5.54
N ALA A 461 -14.98 12.74 -6.21
CA ALA A 461 -15.91 13.13 -7.27
C ALA A 461 -15.92 12.11 -8.42
N GLU A 462 -14.81 11.43 -8.67
CA GLU A 462 -14.66 10.39 -9.68
C GLU A 462 -15.01 8.97 -9.16
N GLY A 463 -15.61 8.87 -7.98
CA GLY A 463 -16.11 7.62 -7.39
C GLY A 463 -15.05 6.83 -6.62
N GLY A 464 -13.90 7.41 -6.32
CA GLY A 464 -12.87 6.81 -5.50
C GLY A 464 -13.38 6.36 -4.13
N ASP A 465 -12.70 5.41 -3.48
CA ASP A 465 -13.07 4.82 -2.19
C ASP A 465 -14.51 4.24 -2.15
N GLY A 466 -15.06 3.81 -3.31
CA GLY A 466 -16.40 3.23 -3.41
C GLY A 466 -17.55 4.25 -3.44
N TYR A 467 -17.27 5.53 -3.69
CA TYR A 467 -18.28 6.62 -3.81
C TYR A 467 -18.95 6.65 -5.19
N ALA A 468 -19.37 5.48 -5.69
CA ALA A 468 -19.96 5.32 -7.02
C ALA A 468 -21.22 6.19 -7.23
N MET A 469 -21.97 6.54 -6.16
CA MET A 469 -23.12 7.44 -6.22
C MET A 469 -22.75 8.84 -6.73
N PHE A 470 -21.50 9.27 -6.56
CA PHE A 470 -21.03 10.56 -7.08
C PHE A 470 -20.82 10.55 -8.61
N LEU A 471 -20.70 9.38 -9.24
CA LEU A 471 -20.58 9.26 -10.70
C LEU A 471 -21.88 9.64 -11.44
N GLN A 472 -23.01 9.57 -10.76
CA GLN A 472 -24.34 9.83 -11.34
C GLN A 472 -24.65 11.35 -11.47
N THR A 473 -23.73 12.21 -11.04
CA THR A 473 -23.93 13.67 -11.10
C THR A 473 -23.40 14.21 -12.43
N SER A 474 -24.15 15.12 -13.05
CA SER A 474 -23.82 15.72 -14.36
C SER A 474 -23.25 17.14 -14.28
N ASP A 475 -23.31 17.76 -13.09
CA ASP A 475 -22.97 19.18 -12.84
C ASP A 475 -21.61 19.33 -12.12
N LYS A 476 -20.71 18.36 -12.31
CA LYS A 476 -19.37 18.40 -11.72
C LYS A 476 -18.56 19.55 -12.28
N ARG A 477 -17.93 20.28 -11.35
CA ARG A 477 -17.02 21.35 -11.67
C ARG A 477 -15.70 21.17 -10.92
N ASP A 478 -14.65 20.91 -11.64
CA ASP A 478 -13.28 20.96 -11.12
C ASP A 478 -12.84 22.44 -11.06
N HIS A 479 -12.42 22.88 -9.87
CA HIS A 479 -11.94 24.25 -9.64
C HIS A 479 -10.45 24.41 -9.95
N GLN A 480 -9.73 23.33 -10.28
CA GLN A 480 -8.28 23.32 -10.56
C GLN A 480 -7.44 23.90 -9.40
N ILE A 481 -7.96 23.79 -8.17
CA ILE A 481 -7.28 24.20 -6.94
C ILE A 481 -6.83 22.93 -6.23
N PRO A 482 -5.54 22.65 -6.13
CA PRO A 482 -5.05 21.52 -5.35
C PRO A 482 -5.59 21.55 -3.93
N PHE A 483 -6.04 20.42 -3.42
CA PHE A 483 -6.71 20.39 -2.11
C PHE A 483 -5.80 20.88 -0.97
N ARG A 484 -4.47 20.63 -1.08
CA ARG A 484 -3.47 21.18 -0.14
C ARG A 484 -3.35 22.69 -0.16
N ASP A 485 -3.70 23.35 -1.28
CA ASP A 485 -3.63 24.82 -1.38
C ASP A 485 -4.69 25.51 -0.50
N LEU A 486 -5.71 24.77 -0.06
CA LEU A 486 -6.67 25.25 0.95
C LEU A 486 -5.96 25.52 2.30
N LEU A 487 -5.09 24.62 2.75
CA LEU A 487 -4.26 24.82 3.95
C LEU A 487 -3.25 25.96 3.74
N ILE A 488 -2.58 26.01 2.59
CA ILE A 488 -1.61 27.04 2.27
C ILE A 488 -2.30 28.44 2.26
N ALA A 489 -3.49 28.53 1.71
CA ALA A 489 -4.25 29.76 1.71
C ALA A 489 -4.68 30.17 3.13
N ALA A 490 -5.12 29.22 3.96
CA ALA A 490 -5.51 29.48 5.35
C ALA A 490 -4.33 29.99 6.18
N LEU A 491 -3.13 29.39 6.04
CA LEU A 491 -1.90 29.82 6.72
C LEU A 491 -1.50 31.27 6.42
N LYS A 492 -1.86 31.79 5.26
CA LYS A 492 -1.63 33.21 4.89
C LYS A 492 -2.56 34.18 5.59
N THR A 493 -3.69 33.69 6.12
CA THR A 493 -4.71 34.52 6.77
C THR A 493 -4.60 34.53 8.29
N GLY A 494 -3.93 33.52 8.86
CA GLY A 494 -3.73 33.39 10.30
C GLY A 494 -3.28 31.97 10.71
N PRO A 495 -3.08 31.73 12.00
CA PRO A 495 -2.76 30.41 12.50
C PRO A 495 -3.87 29.40 12.18
N LEU A 496 -3.48 28.15 11.86
CA LEU A 496 -4.44 27.06 11.75
C LEU A 496 -4.94 26.68 13.15
N GLU A 497 -6.25 26.64 13.30
CA GLU A 497 -6.93 26.25 14.53
C GLU A 497 -8.23 25.53 14.20
N ALA A 498 -8.48 24.43 14.88
CA ALA A 498 -9.75 23.71 14.80
C ALA A 498 -9.93 22.80 16.02
N THR A 499 -11.18 22.46 16.29
CA THR A 499 -11.61 21.56 17.37
C THR A 499 -12.49 20.45 16.81
N GLU A 500 -12.63 19.38 17.56
CA GLU A 500 -13.69 18.38 17.33
C GLU A 500 -15.03 18.99 17.83
N GLU A 501 -16.08 18.87 17.03
CA GLU A 501 -17.38 19.49 17.28
C GLU A 501 -18.51 18.47 17.43
N ALA A 502 -18.16 17.19 17.54
CA ALA A 502 -19.11 16.09 17.58
C ALA A 502 -20.02 16.01 16.33
N ARG A 503 -19.45 16.36 15.16
CA ARG A 503 -20.14 16.25 13.86
C ARG A 503 -20.40 14.79 13.50
N ILE A 504 -19.52 13.89 13.94
CA ILE A 504 -19.56 12.45 13.68
C ILE A 504 -19.58 11.72 15.01
N ARG A 505 -20.70 11.09 15.35
CA ARG A 505 -20.87 10.40 16.64
C ARG A 505 -21.16 8.94 16.45
N SER A 506 -20.35 8.10 17.11
CA SER A 506 -20.62 6.67 17.26
C SER A 506 -21.53 6.44 18.48
N VAL A 507 -22.54 5.62 18.29
CA VAL A 507 -23.36 5.11 19.41
C VAL A 507 -23.11 3.61 19.56
N GLY A 508 -22.92 3.18 20.81
CA GLY A 508 -22.87 1.75 21.14
C GLY A 508 -24.24 1.07 20.96
N PRO A 509 -24.31 -0.25 21.14
CA PRO A 509 -25.59 -0.93 21.15
C PRO A 509 -26.50 -0.27 22.17
N GLU A 510 -27.73 0.05 21.77
CA GLU A 510 -28.78 0.43 22.71
C GLU A 510 -28.87 -0.70 23.74
N ARG A 511 -28.63 -0.37 25.02
CA ARG A 511 -28.74 -1.31 26.16
C ARG A 511 -30.21 -1.52 26.47
#